data_0d3c4ac660152b25ca74cc9032705a0e
#
_entry.id   0d3c4ac660152b25ca74cc9032705a0e
#
_cell.length_a   1.000
_cell.length_b   1.000
_cell.length_c   1.000
_cell.angle_alpha   90.00
_cell.angle_beta   90.00
_cell.angle_gamma   90.00
#
_symmetry.space_group_name_H-M   'P 1'
#
loop_
_entity.id
_entity.type
_entity.pdbx_description
1 polymer ?
#
loop_
_entity_poly.entity_id
_entity_poly.type
_entity_poly.pdbx_seq_one_letter_code
_entity_poly.pdbx_strand_id
1 'polypeptide(L)'
;ISNWLTKKFINKKHLVYFGSRTHKKSIVKKNFFRNILGDIMRFLVSSILNIKIRDTQCGYKLYKKNVAKIIFSRLRNFGFDHDLELVLLLKSKRIKIIELPVKWKHKHNSRLNIFWDPIQMFIGILVIRFRYF
;
A
#
# COMPACT_ATOMS: atom_id res chain seq x y z
N ILE A 1 -6.77 6.98 -11.80
CA ILE A 1 -7.04 5.74 -12.57
C ILE A 1 -7.12 6.06 -14.06
N SER A 2 -7.84 7.09 -14.49
CA SER A 2 -7.92 7.49 -15.90
C SER A 2 -6.54 7.59 -16.58
N ASN A 3 -5.56 8.21 -15.91
CA ASN A 3 -4.18 8.31 -16.41
C ASN A 3 -3.47 6.96 -16.61
N TRP A 4 -3.85 5.91 -15.91
CA TRP A 4 -3.29 4.58 -16.12
C TRP A 4 -3.87 3.90 -17.35
N LEU A 5 -5.16 4.09 -17.58
CA LEU A 5 -5.87 3.58 -18.76
C LEU A 5 -5.39 4.26 -20.04
N THR A 6 -5.35 5.61 -20.03
CA THR A 6 -4.92 6.41 -21.20
C THR A 6 -3.45 6.18 -21.58
N LYS A 7 -2.57 5.94 -20.61
CA LYS A 7 -1.14 5.65 -20.84
C LYS A 7 -0.84 4.17 -21.07
N LYS A 8 -1.84 3.33 -21.26
CA LYS A 8 -1.67 1.88 -21.49
C LYS A 8 -0.79 1.17 -20.44
N PHE A 9 -0.75 1.66 -19.19
CA PHE A 9 0.00 1.01 -18.11
C PHE A 9 -0.65 -0.29 -17.64
N ILE A 10 -1.94 -0.48 -17.91
CA ILE A 10 -2.69 -1.64 -17.48
C ILE A 10 -2.62 -2.72 -18.55
N ASN A 11 -2.05 -3.86 -18.19
CA ASN A 11 -1.99 -5.05 -19.02
C ASN A 11 -3.00 -6.09 -18.51
N LYS A 12 -3.79 -6.68 -19.43
CA LYS A 12 -4.78 -7.71 -19.07
C LYS A 12 -4.20 -8.94 -18.38
N LYS A 13 -2.88 -9.19 -18.52
CA LYS A 13 -2.16 -10.29 -17.86
C LYS A 13 -2.07 -10.13 -16.33
N HIS A 14 -2.04 -8.90 -15.83
CA HIS A 14 -1.92 -8.66 -14.39
C HIS A 14 -3.29 -8.50 -13.73
N LEU A 15 -3.38 -8.92 -12.48
CA LEU A 15 -4.64 -9.01 -11.74
C LEU A 15 -4.83 -7.84 -10.78
N VAL A 16 -3.72 -7.23 -10.31
CA VAL A 16 -3.71 -6.20 -9.27
C VAL A 16 -2.66 -5.13 -9.57
N TYR A 17 -3.08 -3.87 -9.41
CA TYR A 17 -2.23 -2.71 -9.55
C TYR A 17 -2.37 -1.77 -8.34
N PHE A 18 -1.25 -1.36 -7.80
CA PHE A 18 -1.18 -0.36 -6.72
C PHE A 18 -0.51 0.90 -7.23
N GLY A 19 -1.05 2.05 -6.86
CA GLY A 19 -0.34 3.31 -7.01
C GLY A 19 0.84 3.36 -6.04
N SER A 20 1.97 3.87 -6.49
CA SER A 20 3.16 4.00 -5.65
C SER A 20 3.69 5.43 -5.71
N ARG A 21 3.66 6.12 -4.57
CA ARG A 21 4.23 7.47 -4.41
C ARG A 21 5.75 7.45 -4.48
N THR A 22 6.36 6.28 -4.27
CA THR A 22 7.81 6.07 -4.34
C THR A 22 8.29 5.60 -5.72
N HIS A 23 7.36 5.38 -6.67
CA HIS A 23 7.73 4.99 -8.02
C HIS A 23 8.52 6.11 -8.72
N LYS A 24 9.59 5.77 -9.47
CA LYS A 24 10.50 6.74 -10.13
C LYS A 24 9.80 7.79 -11.01
N LYS A 25 8.65 7.44 -11.60
CA LYS A 25 7.85 8.33 -12.45
C LYS A 25 6.70 9.01 -11.70
N SER A 26 6.60 8.88 -10.39
CA SER A 26 5.58 9.55 -9.59
C SER A 26 5.94 11.00 -9.35
N ILE A 27 4.92 11.87 -9.41
CA ILE A 27 5.05 13.30 -9.12
C ILE A 27 4.44 13.51 -7.75
N VAL A 28 5.29 13.76 -6.74
CA VAL A 28 4.86 13.90 -5.34
C VAL A 28 5.47 15.18 -4.76
N LYS A 29 4.62 16.10 -4.29
CA LYS A 29 5.10 17.20 -3.43
C LYS A 29 5.35 16.64 -2.03
N LYS A 30 6.62 16.61 -1.65
CA LYS A 30 7.10 15.94 -0.44
C LYS A 30 7.26 16.93 0.72
N ASN A 31 6.97 16.46 1.95
CA ASN A 31 7.37 17.10 3.20
C ASN A 31 8.50 16.26 3.81
N PHE A 32 9.62 16.90 4.15
CA PHE A 32 10.87 16.23 4.55
C PHE A 32 10.69 15.26 5.75
N PHE A 33 10.10 15.72 6.85
CA PHE A 33 9.88 14.87 8.04
C PHE A 33 8.98 13.66 7.79
N ARG A 34 7.89 13.84 7.03
CA ARG A 34 6.99 12.73 6.66
C ARG A 34 7.66 11.71 5.75
N ASN A 35 8.64 12.13 4.96
CA ASN A 35 9.37 11.19 4.12
C ASN A 35 10.25 10.27 4.97
N ILE A 36 11.03 10.83 5.91
CA ILE A 36 11.89 10.05 6.79
C ILE A 36 11.04 9.03 7.56
N LEU A 37 9.95 9.48 8.18
CA LEU A 37 9.04 8.58 8.91
C LEU A 37 8.44 7.50 7.99
N GLY A 38 8.02 7.89 6.80
CA GLY A 38 7.52 6.95 5.79
C GLY A 38 8.58 5.95 5.33
N ASP A 39 9.85 6.34 5.23
CA ASP A 39 10.96 5.44 4.87
C ASP A 39 11.24 4.43 5.99
N ILE A 40 11.25 4.89 7.25
CA ILE A 40 11.38 4.03 8.42
C ILE A 40 10.25 3.01 8.47
N MET A 41 9.00 3.45 8.32
CA MET A 41 7.84 2.55 8.34
C MET A 41 7.87 1.55 7.19
N ARG A 42 8.29 1.95 5.99
CA ARG A 42 8.48 1.02 4.85
C ARG A 42 9.55 -0.02 5.14
N PHE A 43 10.65 0.40 5.75
CA PHE A 43 11.72 -0.51 6.15
C PHE A 43 11.20 -1.54 7.17
N LEU A 44 10.49 -1.12 8.22
CA LEU A 44 9.89 -2.00 9.22
C LEU A 44 8.90 -2.98 8.59
N VAL A 45 7.99 -2.50 7.75
CA VAL A 45 7.02 -3.36 7.03
C VAL A 45 7.75 -4.39 6.16
N SER A 46 8.75 -3.97 5.40
CA SER A 46 9.48 -4.88 4.50
C SER A 46 10.27 -5.93 5.27
N SER A 47 10.88 -5.55 6.39
CA SER A 47 11.71 -6.45 7.21
C SER A 47 10.85 -7.43 8.03
N ILE A 48 9.82 -6.94 8.71
CA ILE A 48 9.01 -7.75 9.63
C ILE A 48 8.05 -8.68 8.87
N LEU A 49 7.42 -8.17 7.80
CA LEU A 49 6.40 -8.90 7.04
C LEU A 49 6.94 -9.50 5.73
N ASN A 50 8.23 -9.29 5.42
CA ASN A 50 8.84 -9.73 4.17
C ASN A 50 8.03 -9.29 2.93
N ILE A 51 7.62 -8.01 2.89
CA ILE A 51 6.83 -7.41 1.82
C ILE A 51 7.75 -6.58 0.92
N LYS A 52 7.80 -6.90 -0.38
CA LYS A 52 8.62 -6.18 -1.37
C LYS A 52 7.93 -4.96 -2.00
N ILE A 53 6.67 -4.69 -1.67
CA ILE A 53 5.90 -3.54 -2.17
C ILE A 53 6.37 -2.28 -1.45
N ARG A 54 6.71 -1.25 -2.23
CA ARG A 54 7.28 -0.01 -1.70
C ARG A 54 6.24 0.95 -1.10
N ASP A 55 5.01 0.93 -1.62
CA ASP A 55 3.94 1.81 -1.14
C ASP A 55 2.63 1.02 -0.96
N THR A 56 2.49 0.39 0.19
CA THR A 56 1.29 -0.40 0.53
C THR A 56 0.06 0.46 0.80
N GLN A 57 0.26 1.71 1.25
CA GLN A 57 -0.79 2.60 1.76
C GLN A 57 -1.31 3.62 0.74
N CYS A 58 -0.91 3.53 -0.53
CA CYS A 58 -1.48 4.38 -1.55
C CYS A 58 -2.94 3.97 -1.82
N GLY A 59 -3.88 4.90 -1.67
CA GLY A 59 -5.32 4.64 -1.87
C GLY A 59 -5.70 4.30 -3.33
N TYR A 60 -4.81 4.53 -4.29
CA TYR A 60 -5.04 4.14 -5.68
C TYR A 60 -4.72 2.66 -5.88
N LYS A 61 -5.75 1.83 -5.86
CA LYS A 61 -5.64 0.38 -6.06
C LYS A 61 -6.67 -0.11 -7.06
N LEU A 62 -6.26 -1.00 -7.94
CA LEU A 62 -7.13 -1.60 -8.96
C LEU A 62 -6.99 -3.12 -8.90
N TYR A 63 -8.12 -3.81 -8.87
CA TYR A 63 -8.20 -5.27 -8.80
C TYR A 63 -9.08 -5.80 -9.91
N LYS A 64 -8.78 -6.97 -10.45
CA LYS A 64 -9.78 -7.73 -11.22
C LYS A 64 -10.91 -8.18 -10.29
N LYS A 65 -12.14 -8.20 -10.80
CA LYS A 65 -13.38 -8.48 -10.03
C LYS A 65 -13.30 -9.77 -9.20
N ASN A 66 -12.83 -10.85 -9.79
CA ASN A 66 -12.69 -12.14 -9.11
C ASN A 66 -11.67 -12.10 -7.97
N VAL A 67 -10.53 -11.42 -8.16
CA VAL A 67 -9.52 -11.25 -7.11
C VAL A 67 -10.06 -10.37 -5.99
N ALA A 68 -10.73 -9.27 -6.32
CA ALA A 68 -11.35 -8.39 -5.33
C ALA A 68 -12.30 -9.19 -4.42
N LYS A 69 -13.24 -9.96 -4.99
CA LYS A 69 -14.18 -10.77 -4.22
C LYS A 69 -13.48 -11.70 -3.22
N ILE A 70 -12.44 -12.43 -3.68
CA ILE A 70 -11.72 -13.40 -2.84
C ILE A 70 -10.93 -12.71 -1.72
N ILE A 71 -10.27 -11.59 -2.01
CA ILE A 71 -9.41 -10.92 -1.05
C ILE A 71 -10.24 -10.15 -0.01
N PHE A 72 -11.22 -9.36 -0.46
CA PHE A 72 -12.04 -8.55 0.44
C PHE A 72 -12.98 -9.39 1.33
N SER A 73 -13.41 -10.60 0.91
CA SER A 73 -14.16 -11.50 1.78
C SER A 73 -13.34 -12.10 2.92
N ARG A 74 -12.01 -12.03 2.85
CA ARG A 74 -11.08 -12.56 3.86
C ARG A 74 -10.44 -11.49 4.74
N LEU A 75 -10.65 -10.23 4.39
CA LEU A 75 -10.11 -9.10 5.13
C LEU A 75 -10.77 -9.01 6.50
N ARG A 76 -9.95 -8.83 7.55
CA ARG A 76 -10.41 -8.78 8.95
C ARG A 76 -10.13 -7.44 9.61
N ASN A 77 -9.12 -6.72 9.12
CA ASN A 77 -8.73 -5.42 9.66
C ASN A 77 -9.36 -4.28 8.87
N PHE A 78 -9.85 -3.26 9.57
CA PHE A 78 -10.51 -2.08 8.99
C PHE A 78 -9.76 -0.77 9.32
N GLY A 79 -8.63 -0.87 10.05
CA GLY A 79 -7.79 0.26 10.44
C GLY A 79 -6.64 0.56 9.46
N PHE A 80 -5.59 1.22 9.95
CA PHE A 80 -4.38 1.53 9.17
C PHE A 80 -3.63 0.32 8.62
N ASP A 81 -3.78 -0.81 9.26
CA ASP A 81 -3.16 -2.10 8.93
C ASP A 81 -3.91 -2.90 7.86
N HIS A 82 -5.13 -2.48 7.50
CA HIS A 82 -5.94 -3.09 6.44
C HIS A 82 -5.15 -3.24 5.12
N ASP A 83 -4.41 -2.22 4.73
CA ASP A 83 -3.61 -2.24 3.50
C ASP A 83 -2.45 -3.24 3.54
N LEU A 84 -1.88 -3.47 4.71
CA LEU A 84 -0.84 -4.48 4.92
C LEU A 84 -1.42 -5.89 4.84
N GLU A 85 -2.57 -6.11 5.47
CA GLU A 85 -3.29 -7.39 5.40
C GLU A 85 -3.66 -7.73 3.95
N LEU A 86 -4.14 -6.75 3.18
CA LEU A 86 -4.40 -6.91 1.74
C LEU A 86 -3.18 -7.44 0.98
N VAL A 87 -2.01 -6.84 1.20
CA VAL A 87 -0.77 -7.26 0.54
C VAL A 87 -0.39 -8.69 0.95
N LEU A 88 -0.53 -9.05 2.23
CA LEU A 88 -0.24 -10.41 2.71
C LEU A 88 -1.20 -11.44 2.14
N LEU A 89 -2.50 -11.13 2.07
CA LEU A 89 -3.49 -11.99 1.43
C LEU A 89 -3.20 -12.21 -0.06
N LEU A 90 -2.79 -11.15 -0.78
CA LEU A 90 -2.38 -11.28 -2.18
C LEU A 90 -1.11 -12.13 -2.31
N LYS A 91 -0.13 -11.92 -1.42
CA LYS A 91 1.11 -12.70 -1.37
C LYS A 91 0.83 -14.19 -1.09
N SER A 92 -0.04 -14.51 -0.12
CA SER A 92 -0.41 -15.90 0.20
C SER A 92 -1.06 -16.61 -0.98
N LYS A 93 -1.77 -15.88 -1.84
CA LYS A 93 -2.36 -16.37 -3.08
C LYS A 93 -1.41 -16.32 -4.28
N ARG A 94 -0.14 -15.96 -4.09
CA ARG A 94 0.87 -15.79 -5.14
C ARG A 94 0.44 -14.82 -6.24
N ILE A 95 -0.41 -13.83 -5.90
CA ILE A 95 -0.88 -12.81 -6.84
C ILE A 95 0.10 -11.67 -6.86
N LYS A 96 0.70 -11.42 -8.02
CA LYS A 96 1.67 -10.34 -8.23
C LYS A 96 0.97 -8.98 -8.23
N ILE A 97 1.49 -8.06 -7.43
CA ILE A 97 1.09 -6.65 -7.42
C ILE A 97 2.04 -5.87 -8.33
N ILE A 98 1.48 -5.06 -9.22
CA ILE A 98 2.23 -4.15 -10.10
C ILE A 98 2.11 -2.74 -9.55
N GLU A 99 3.24 -2.11 -9.24
CA GLU A 99 3.27 -0.72 -8.80
C GLU A 99 3.28 0.23 -10.00
N LEU A 100 2.38 1.20 -10.00
CA LEU A 100 2.24 2.21 -11.05
C LEU A 100 2.47 3.62 -10.50
N PRO A 101 2.98 4.55 -11.35
CA PRO A 101 3.21 5.92 -10.94
C PRO A 101 1.91 6.66 -10.66
N VAL A 102 1.95 7.59 -9.69
CA VAL A 102 0.82 8.46 -9.34
C VAL A 102 1.25 9.93 -9.33
N LYS A 103 0.30 10.82 -9.63
CA LYS A 103 0.39 12.24 -9.29
C LYS A 103 -0.30 12.43 -7.93
N TRP A 104 0.47 12.84 -6.93
CA TRP A 104 -0.06 13.03 -5.61
C TRP A 104 0.35 14.40 -5.04
N LYS A 105 -0.63 15.16 -4.56
CA LYS A 105 -0.42 16.46 -3.91
C LYS A 105 -0.88 16.36 -2.47
N HIS A 106 -0.01 16.71 -1.56
CA HIS A 106 -0.37 16.77 -0.14
C HIS A 106 -1.39 17.89 0.11
N LYS A 107 -2.49 17.55 0.81
CA LYS A 107 -3.40 18.55 1.37
C LYS A 107 -2.92 18.91 2.78
N HIS A 108 -2.85 20.21 3.09
CA HIS A 108 -2.38 20.70 4.40
C HIS A 108 -3.23 20.20 5.59
N ASN A 109 -4.52 19.90 5.39
CA ASN A 109 -5.45 19.41 6.42
C ASN A 109 -5.47 17.86 6.52
N SER A 110 -4.31 17.19 6.46
CA SER A 110 -4.24 15.76 6.74
C SER A 110 -4.48 15.52 8.23
N ARG A 111 -5.45 14.65 8.55
CA ARG A 111 -5.78 14.24 9.94
C ARG A 111 -4.73 13.32 10.56
N LEU A 112 -3.60 13.08 9.89
CA LEU A 112 -2.56 12.20 10.39
C LEU A 112 -1.83 12.86 11.56
N ASN A 113 -1.87 12.21 12.70
CA ASN A 113 -1.07 12.56 13.87
C ASN A 113 0.34 11.96 13.72
N ILE A 114 1.35 12.85 13.58
CA ILE A 114 2.74 12.46 13.29
C ILE A 114 3.34 11.56 14.40
N PHE A 115 2.87 11.68 15.63
CA PHE A 115 3.37 10.91 16.77
C PHE A 115 2.58 9.63 17.03
N TRP A 116 1.25 9.68 16.94
CA TRP A 116 0.38 8.58 17.35
C TRP A 116 0.17 7.53 16.27
N ASP A 117 0.01 7.97 15.02
CA ASP A 117 -0.26 7.06 13.91
C ASP A 117 0.88 6.07 13.63
N PRO A 118 2.18 6.45 13.71
CA PRO A 118 3.27 5.49 13.55
C PRO A 118 3.28 4.40 14.63
N ILE A 119 2.93 4.75 15.87
CA ILE A 119 2.85 3.78 16.98
C ILE A 119 1.74 2.78 16.71
N GLN A 120 0.55 3.25 16.34
CA GLN A 120 -0.57 2.37 15.97
C GLN A 120 -0.22 1.47 14.77
N MET A 121 0.45 2.01 13.76
CA MET A 121 0.92 1.25 12.60
C MET A 121 1.92 0.16 13.02
N PHE A 122 2.86 0.48 13.91
CA PHE A 122 3.83 -0.49 14.40
C PHE A 122 3.16 -1.63 15.16
N ILE A 123 2.22 -1.31 16.06
CA ILE A 123 1.41 -2.31 16.75
C ILE A 123 0.64 -3.17 15.74
N GLY A 124 0.00 -2.57 14.74
CA GLY A 124 -0.69 -3.28 13.67
C GLY A 124 0.22 -4.24 12.91
N ILE A 125 1.47 -3.84 12.61
CA ILE A 125 2.47 -4.71 11.96
C ILE A 125 2.76 -5.94 12.84
N LEU A 126 2.94 -5.76 14.14
CA LEU A 126 3.17 -6.87 15.08
C LEU A 126 1.98 -7.82 15.16
N VAL A 127 0.76 -7.27 15.31
CA VAL A 127 -0.47 -8.08 15.31
C VAL A 127 -0.61 -8.90 14.04
N ILE A 128 -0.37 -8.31 12.88
CA ILE A 128 -0.38 -9.01 11.60
C ILE A 128 0.72 -10.08 11.55
N ARG A 129 1.91 -9.78 12.04
CA ARG A 129 3.02 -10.75 12.09
C ARG A 129 2.64 -11.99 12.85
N PHE A 130 2.09 -11.84 14.07
CA PHE A 130 1.65 -12.98 14.89
C PHE A 130 0.46 -13.74 14.31
N ARG A 131 -0.38 -13.10 13.50
CA ARG A 131 -1.57 -13.73 12.90
C ARG A 131 -1.25 -14.55 11.64
N TYR A 132 -0.25 -14.15 10.87
CA TYR A 132 0.00 -14.71 9.53
C TYR A 132 1.32 -15.48 9.42
N PHE A 133 2.16 -15.46 10.44
CA PHE A 133 3.47 -16.12 10.47
C PHE A 133 3.69 -16.88 11.80
#